data_ee589654ea7ecb67183e1c1cef726255
#
_entry.id   ee589654ea7ecb67183e1c1cef726255
#
_cell.length_a   1.000
_cell.length_b   1.000
_cell.length_c   1.000
_cell.angle_alpha   90.00
_cell.angle_beta   90.00
_cell.angle_gamma   90.00
#
_symmetry.space_group_name_H-M   'P 1'
#
loop_
_entity.id
_entity.type
_entity.pdbx_description
1 polymer ?
#
loop_
_entity_poly.entity_id
_entity_poly.type
_entity_poly.pdbx_seq_one_letter_code
_entity_poly.pdbx_strand_id
1 'polypeptide(L)'
;MSVDKFLAKIKDVGGIPVARLLPQNKHRTVGAWCFLDHAGPATFSQENKGMQVGLHPHTNLQTFTWMLEGEVWHQDSLGNRQLIRPKQVNLMTAGTGNQRGISHTEQTPAGVKNLHAVQLWIALPMNQEIEPNFEHYPQLPEWSD
;
A
#
# COMPACT_ATOMS: atom_id res chain seq x y z
N MET A 1 -2.09 12.10 -29.36
CA MET A 1 -1.65 11.53 -28.08
C MET A 1 -1.51 10.04 -28.24
N SER A 2 -0.37 9.46 -27.87
CA SER A 2 -0.21 8.00 -27.79
C SER A 2 -0.65 7.54 -26.41
N VAL A 3 -1.34 6.41 -26.33
CA VAL A 3 -1.73 5.75 -25.08
C VAL A 3 -0.96 4.45 -24.99
N ASP A 4 -0.14 4.32 -23.95
CA ASP A 4 0.56 3.07 -23.67
C ASP A 4 -0.33 2.17 -22.84
N LYS A 5 -0.50 0.92 -23.27
CA LYS A 5 -1.22 -0.12 -22.55
C LYS A 5 -0.27 -1.25 -22.19
N PHE A 6 -0.25 -1.62 -20.93
CA PHE A 6 0.50 -2.77 -20.44
C PHE A 6 -0.33 -3.58 -19.44
N LEU A 7 -0.04 -4.88 -19.38
CA LEU A 7 -0.77 -5.81 -18.52
C LEU A 7 -0.06 -5.98 -17.19
N ALA A 8 -0.85 -6.13 -16.13
CA ALA A 8 -0.35 -6.46 -14.81
C ALA A 8 0.32 -7.85 -14.78
N LYS A 9 1.29 -8.00 -13.88
CA LYS A 9 1.89 -9.30 -13.55
C LYS A 9 1.30 -9.81 -12.24
N ILE A 10 0.80 -11.02 -12.24
CA ILE A 10 0.28 -11.64 -11.02
C ILE A 10 1.44 -12.06 -10.13
N LYS A 11 1.34 -11.69 -8.86
CA LYS A 11 2.26 -12.02 -7.77
C LYS A 11 1.49 -12.57 -6.59
N ASP A 12 2.14 -13.31 -5.72
CA ASP A 12 1.65 -13.58 -4.37
C ASP A 12 2.32 -12.61 -3.40
N VAL A 13 1.52 -11.96 -2.57
CA VAL A 13 2.00 -11.05 -1.53
C VAL A 13 1.27 -11.36 -0.23
N GLY A 14 2.00 -11.92 0.72
CA GLY A 14 1.45 -12.28 2.02
C GLY A 14 0.31 -13.30 1.95
N GLY A 15 0.28 -14.17 0.95
CA GLY A 15 -0.71 -15.22 0.77
C GLY A 15 -1.96 -14.83 -0.04
N ILE A 16 -1.92 -13.67 -0.71
CA ILE A 16 -3.01 -13.23 -1.59
C ILE A 16 -2.52 -12.90 -3.00
N PRO A 17 -3.36 -13.10 -4.03
CA PRO A 17 -3.02 -12.71 -5.40
C PRO A 17 -3.04 -11.19 -5.54
N VAL A 18 -1.98 -10.66 -6.15
CA VAL A 18 -1.80 -9.24 -6.41
C VAL A 18 -1.47 -9.04 -7.89
N ALA A 19 -2.20 -8.13 -8.52
CA ALA A 19 -1.91 -7.68 -9.88
C ALA A 19 -0.94 -6.49 -9.82
N ARG A 20 0.36 -6.73 -10.07
CA ARG A 20 1.39 -5.69 -10.08
C ARG A 20 1.45 -4.99 -11.43
N LEU A 21 1.14 -3.70 -11.42
CA LEU A 21 1.19 -2.83 -12.60
C LEU A 21 2.51 -2.06 -12.69
N LEU A 22 3.08 -1.64 -11.56
CA LEU A 22 4.38 -0.97 -11.46
C LEU A 22 5.21 -1.58 -10.33
N PRO A 23 6.55 -1.68 -10.48
CA PRO A 23 7.32 -1.42 -11.69
C PRO A 23 7.28 -2.58 -12.71
N GLN A 24 7.45 -2.26 -13.98
CA GLN A 24 7.67 -3.22 -15.06
C GLN A 24 8.93 -2.84 -15.87
N ASN A 25 9.46 -3.77 -16.68
CA ASN A 25 10.73 -3.57 -17.38
C ASN A 25 10.76 -2.28 -18.25
N LYS A 26 9.67 -1.96 -18.91
CA LYS A 26 9.54 -0.78 -19.80
C LYS A 26 8.96 0.45 -19.09
N HIS A 27 8.24 0.23 -17.97
CA HIS A 27 7.55 1.28 -17.21
C HIS A 27 7.89 1.14 -15.73
N ARG A 28 8.94 1.83 -15.31
CA ARG A 28 9.39 1.78 -13.91
C ARG A 28 8.60 2.73 -13.03
N THR A 29 8.28 3.90 -13.58
CA THR A 29 7.54 4.95 -12.87
C THR A 29 6.57 5.65 -13.81
N VAL A 30 5.56 6.32 -13.23
CA VAL A 30 4.70 7.30 -13.87
C VAL A 30 4.78 8.56 -13.02
N GLY A 31 5.63 9.53 -13.43
CA GLY A 31 5.99 10.64 -12.57
C GLY A 31 6.65 10.15 -11.28
N ALA A 32 6.18 10.62 -10.13
CA ALA A 32 6.64 10.18 -8.81
C ALA A 32 6.07 8.81 -8.37
N TRP A 33 5.07 8.27 -9.08
CA TRP A 33 4.49 6.97 -8.77
C TRP A 33 5.44 5.86 -9.23
N CYS A 34 6.01 5.13 -8.28
CA CYS A 34 7.03 4.11 -8.56
C CYS A 34 6.56 2.68 -8.26
N PHE A 35 5.34 2.53 -7.71
CA PHE A 35 4.76 1.24 -7.42
C PHE A 35 3.23 1.31 -7.50
N LEU A 36 2.62 0.26 -8.06
CA LEU A 36 1.18 0.08 -8.09
C LEU A 36 0.85 -1.41 -8.06
N ASP A 37 0.25 -1.84 -6.97
CA ASP A 37 -0.33 -3.15 -6.80
C ASP A 37 -1.85 -3.03 -6.60
N HIS A 38 -2.59 -3.87 -7.29
CA HIS A 38 -4.01 -4.10 -7.09
C HIS A 38 -4.17 -5.46 -6.40
N ALA A 39 -4.43 -5.42 -5.10
CA ALA A 39 -4.53 -6.59 -4.25
C ALA A 39 -5.97 -7.10 -4.23
N GLY A 40 -6.18 -8.32 -4.67
CA GLY A 40 -7.52 -8.90 -4.79
C GLY A 40 -8.29 -8.41 -6.04
N PRO A 41 -9.67 -8.48 -6.04
CA PRO A 41 -10.49 -9.01 -4.94
C PRO A 41 -10.17 -10.48 -4.63
N ALA A 42 -10.03 -10.79 -3.36
CA ALA A 42 -9.73 -12.14 -2.88
C ALA A 42 -10.68 -12.54 -1.75
N THR A 43 -11.12 -13.80 -1.77
CA THR A 43 -11.91 -14.39 -0.69
C THR A 43 -11.09 -15.48 -0.01
N PHE A 44 -11.12 -15.52 1.31
CA PHE A 44 -10.32 -16.43 2.11
C PHE A 44 -11.14 -17.61 2.61
N SER A 45 -10.55 -18.80 2.54
CA SER A 45 -11.06 -20.00 3.24
C SER A 45 -10.72 -19.92 4.73
N GLN A 46 -11.23 -20.88 5.52
CA GLN A 46 -10.89 -20.96 6.95
C GLN A 46 -9.39 -21.22 7.20
N GLU A 47 -8.70 -21.82 6.25
CA GLU A 47 -7.26 -22.12 6.33
C GLU A 47 -6.38 -20.94 5.89
N ASN A 48 -6.90 -20.04 5.06
CA ASN A 48 -6.19 -18.87 4.59
C ASN A 48 -6.46 -17.70 5.53
N LYS A 49 -5.41 -17.21 6.19
CA LYS A 49 -5.47 -16.09 7.14
C LYS A 49 -5.56 -14.69 6.46
N GLY A 50 -5.74 -14.65 5.15
CA GLY A 50 -5.66 -13.41 4.37
C GLY A 50 -4.24 -12.90 4.22
N MET A 51 -4.10 -11.60 3.97
CA MET A 51 -2.79 -10.98 3.80
C MET A 51 -2.01 -10.97 5.11
N GLN A 52 -0.80 -11.53 5.08
CA GLN A 52 0.12 -11.57 6.21
C GLN A 52 1.49 -11.10 5.74
N VAL A 53 1.70 -9.79 5.74
CA VAL A 53 2.99 -9.19 5.40
C VAL A 53 3.76 -8.90 6.68
N GLY A 54 4.87 -9.60 6.86
CA GLY A 54 5.76 -9.46 8.01
C GLY A 54 6.50 -8.13 8.04
N LEU A 55 7.25 -7.90 9.11
CA LEU A 55 8.02 -6.67 9.30
C LEU A 55 9.00 -6.44 8.14
N HIS A 56 8.87 -5.29 7.49
CA HIS A 56 9.73 -4.87 6.39
C HIS A 56 9.89 -3.34 6.37
N PRO A 57 11.04 -2.83 5.92
CA PRO A 57 11.34 -1.40 5.93
C PRO A 57 11.02 -0.72 4.59
N HIS A 58 10.74 0.57 4.67
CA HIS A 58 10.71 1.51 3.54
C HIS A 58 11.60 2.72 3.81
N THR A 59 12.18 3.27 2.75
CA THR A 59 12.98 4.50 2.77
C THR A 59 12.71 5.32 1.50
N ASN A 60 12.81 6.64 1.59
CA ASN A 60 12.75 7.57 0.46
C ASN A 60 11.46 7.51 -0.37
N LEU A 61 10.37 7.06 0.22
CA LEU A 61 9.06 6.97 -0.43
C LEU A 61 7.92 7.14 0.56
N GLN A 62 6.73 7.34 0.03
CA GLN A 62 5.48 7.17 0.75
C GLN A 62 4.78 5.89 0.26
N THR A 63 4.13 5.18 1.17
CA THR A 63 3.15 4.14 0.82
C THR A 63 1.76 4.69 1.01
N PHE A 64 0.92 4.50 0.00
CA PHE A 64 -0.48 4.89 -0.02
C PHE A 64 -1.32 3.63 -0.13
N THR A 65 -2.06 3.29 0.91
CA THR A 65 -2.95 2.12 0.93
C THR A 65 -4.39 2.58 0.90
N TRP A 66 -5.13 2.21 -0.12
CA TRP A 66 -6.57 2.46 -0.24
C TRP A 66 -7.34 1.16 -0.11
N MET A 67 -8.14 1.05 0.93
CA MET A 67 -8.97 -0.13 1.18
C MET A 67 -10.31 -0.01 0.46
N LEU A 68 -10.62 -1.00 -0.38
CA LEU A 68 -11.88 -1.11 -1.11
C LEU A 68 -12.83 -2.09 -0.42
N GLU A 69 -12.31 -3.26 0.01
CA GLU A 69 -13.05 -4.28 0.76
C GLU A 69 -12.14 -4.97 1.78
N GLY A 70 -12.73 -5.46 2.87
CA GLY A 70 -11.99 -6.11 3.94
C GLY A 70 -11.30 -5.12 4.87
N GLU A 71 -10.40 -5.62 5.69
CA GLU A 71 -9.69 -4.82 6.70
C GLU A 71 -8.25 -5.30 6.83
N VAL A 72 -7.33 -4.38 7.15
CA VAL A 72 -5.92 -4.66 7.42
C VAL A 72 -5.43 -3.86 8.61
N TRP A 73 -4.73 -4.50 9.55
CA TRP A 73 -3.94 -3.83 10.56
C TRP A 73 -2.63 -3.36 9.96
N HIS A 74 -2.35 -2.08 10.09
CA HIS A 74 -1.03 -1.47 9.94
C HIS A 74 -0.40 -1.28 11.32
N GLN A 75 0.85 -1.69 11.48
CA GLN A 75 1.66 -1.40 12.68
C GLN A 75 3.05 -0.99 12.22
N ASP A 76 3.60 0.08 12.80
CA ASP A 76 4.88 0.63 12.35
C ASP A 76 5.85 0.95 13.50
N SER A 77 7.09 1.26 13.11
CA SER A 77 8.18 1.59 14.04
C SER A 77 8.06 2.96 14.71
N LEU A 78 7.11 3.79 14.30
CA LEU A 78 6.76 5.04 14.99
C LEU A 78 5.79 4.80 16.15
N GLY A 79 5.30 3.56 16.33
CA GLY A 79 4.36 3.18 17.37
C GLY A 79 2.88 3.27 16.94
N ASN A 80 2.61 3.54 15.66
CA ASN A 80 1.25 3.55 15.17
C ASN A 80 0.71 2.12 15.05
N ARG A 81 -0.58 1.97 15.38
CA ARG A 81 -1.36 0.77 15.16
C ARG A 81 -2.74 1.18 14.68
N GLN A 82 -3.00 1.03 13.38
CA GLN A 82 -4.20 1.50 12.73
C GLN A 82 -4.89 0.39 11.93
N LEU A 83 -6.17 0.17 12.19
CA LEU A 83 -7.01 -0.65 11.32
C LEU A 83 -7.54 0.22 10.18
N ILE A 84 -7.25 -0.18 8.95
CA ILE A 84 -7.82 0.44 7.75
C ILE A 84 -9.04 -0.36 7.30
N ARG A 85 -10.14 0.33 7.03
CA ARG A 85 -11.44 -0.20 6.61
C ARG A 85 -11.81 0.27 5.21
N PRO A 86 -12.85 -0.31 4.59
CA PRO A 86 -13.33 0.13 3.27
C PRO A 86 -13.56 1.63 3.20
N LYS A 87 -13.17 2.22 2.06
CA LYS A 87 -13.22 3.66 1.76
C LYS A 87 -12.24 4.52 2.57
N GLN A 88 -11.30 3.91 3.28
CA GLN A 88 -10.26 4.61 4.04
C GLN A 88 -8.90 4.53 3.34
N VAL A 89 -8.03 5.46 3.68
CA VAL A 89 -6.65 5.54 3.19
C VAL A 89 -5.68 5.67 4.36
N ASN A 90 -4.58 4.92 4.27
CA ASN A 90 -3.37 5.15 5.07
C ASN A 90 -2.28 5.73 4.16
N LEU A 91 -1.59 6.75 4.65
CA LEU A 91 -0.42 7.34 4.03
C LEU A 91 0.76 7.26 5.01
N MET A 92 1.73 6.41 4.71
CA MET A 92 2.95 6.28 5.49
C MET A 92 4.11 6.92 4.75
N THR A 93 4.72 7.93 5.33
CA THR A 93 5.89 8.64 4.81
C THR A 93 7.14 8.05 5.45
N ALA A 94 7.99 7.37 4.67
CA ALA A 94 9.20 6.74 5.20
C ALA A 94 10.35 7.72 5.44
N GLY A 95 10.21 8.96 5.00
CA GLY A 95 11.21 10.01 5.17
C GLY A 95 12.40 9.91 4.23
N THR A 96 13.24 10.93 4.27
CA THR A 96 14.46 11.08 3.46
C THR A 96 15.63 11.58 4.33
N GLY A 97 16.84 11.64 3.77
CA GLY A 97 18.00 12.15 4.48
C GLY A 97 18.44 11.25 5.65
N ASN A 98 18.87 11.85 6.75
CA ASN A 98 19.36 11.15 7.94
C ASN A 98 18.24 10.58 8.82
N GLN A 99 17.02 11.10 8.70
CA GLN A 99 15.81 10.69 9.45
C GLN A 99 14.95 9.66 8.68
N ARG A 100 15.54 8.94 7.75
CA ARG A 100 14.84 8.05 6.84
C ARG A 100 14.58 6.67 7.44
N GLY A 101 13.42 6.13 7.11
CA GLY A 101 13.08 4.73 7.32
C GLY A 101 11.93 4.54 8.30
N ILE A 102 11.00 3.72 7.88
CA ILE A 102 9.92 3.16 8.67
C ILE A 102 9.87 1.67 8.39
N SER A 103 9.76 0.87 9.43
CA SER A 103 9.45 -0.54 9.32
C SER A 103 8.00 -0.77 9.72
N HIS A 104 7.26 -1.59 8.97
CA HIS A 104 5.87 -1.87 9.27
C HIS A 104 5.45 -3.31 8.95
N THR A 105 4.28 -3.68 9.44
CA THR A 105 3.57 -4.92 9.12
C THR A 105 2.17 -4.61 8.62
N GLU A 106 1.64 -5.49 7.78
CA GLU A 106 0.26 -5.43 7.29
C GLU A 106 -0.40 -6.79 7.44
N GLN A 107 -1.48 -6.88 8.23
CA GLN A 107 -2.09 -8.14 8.58
C GLN A 107 -3.62 -8.06 8.52
N THR A 108 -4.23 -8.98 7.79
CA THR A 108 -5.68 -9.16 7.83
C THR A 108 -6.11 -9.62 9.22
N PRO A 109 -7.09 -8.97 9.88
CA PRO A 109 -7.62 -9.41 11.15
C PRO A 109 -8.27 -10.78 11.08
N ALA A 110 -8.28 -11.50 12.21
CA ALA A 110 -9.01 -12.75 12.31
C ALA A 110 -10.51 -12.55 12.02
N GLY A 111 -11.09 -13.44 11.24
CA GLY A 111 -12.52 -13.40 10.89
C GLY A 111 -12.85 -12.57 9.64
N VAL A 112 -11.94 -11.76 9.13
CA VAL A 112 -12.11 -11.10 7.82
C VAL A 112 -11.99 -12.14 6.72
N LYS A 113 -12.96 -12.14 5.80
CA LYS A 113 -13.12 -13.18 4.76
C LYS A 113 -12.72 -12.74 3.35
N ASN A 114 -12.52 -11.45 3.14
CA ASN A 114 -12.19 -10.88 1.84
C ASN A 114 -11.19 -9.73 1.97
N LEU A 115 -10.49 -9.46 0.89
CA LEU A 115 -9.62 -8.29 0.74
C LEU A 115 -9.68 -7.76 -0.69
N HIS A 116 -9.78 -6.45 -0.79
CA HIS A 116 -9.62 -5.71 -2.02
C HIS A 116 -9.01 -4.35 -1.70
N ALA A 117 -7.80 -4.10 -2.19
CA ALA A 117 -7.05 -2.87 -1.88
C ALA A 117 -6.19 -2.43 -3.05
N VAL A 118 -5.84 -1.16 -3.07
CA VAL A 118 -4.85 -0.58 -3.97
C VAL A 118 -3.67 -0.08 -3.13
N GLN A 119 -2.48 -0.51 -3.51
CA GLN A 119 -1.22 -0.09 -2.89
C GLN A 119 -0.40 0.69 -3.90
N LEU A 120 -0.08 1.94 -3.56
CA LEU A 120 0.75 2.83 -4.36
C LEU A 120 1.98 3.25 -3.56
N TRP A 121 3.10 3.48 -4.25
CA TRP A 121 4.24 4.16 -3.63
C TRP A 121 4.61 5.40 -4.44
N ILE A 122 4.95 6.45 -3.70
CA ILE A 122 5.34 7.75 -4.23
C ILE A 122 6.80 7.97 -3.85
N ALA A 123 7.67 8.14 -4.84
CA ALA A 123 9.07 8.48 -4.60
C ALA A 123 9.18 9.90 -4.06
N LEU A 124 9.92 10.06 -2.97
CA LEU A 124 10.16 11.36 -2.35
C LEU A 124 11.36 12.08 -2.98
N PRO A 125 11.37 13.41 -3.00
CA PRO A 125 12.51 14.18 -3.48
C PRO A 125 13.73 13.98 -2.58
N MET A 126 14.87 13.63 -3.19
CA MET A 126 16.10 13.30 -2.47
C MET A 126 16.91 14.53 -1.99
N ASN A 127 16.55 15.72 -2.45
CA ASN A 127 17.18 16.99 -2.10
C ASN A 127 16.50 17.74 -0.94
N GLN A 128 15.58 17.07 -0.25
CA GLN A 128 14.89 17.59 0.92
C GLN A 128 14.96 16.58 2.05
N GLU A 129 15.08 17.04 3.28
CA GLU A 129 14.89 16.20 4.46
C GLU A 129 13.41 16.19 4.82
N ILE A 130 12.84 14.98 4.81
CA ILE A 130 11.43 14.73 5.13
C ILE A 130 11.41 13.72 6.27
N GLU A 131 10.77 14.07 7.36
CA GLU A 131 10.67 13.18 8.51
C GLU A 131 9.68 12.04 8.27
N PRO A 132 9.91 10.85 8.87
CA PRO A 132 8.93 9.78 8.88
C PRO A 132 7.63 10.22 9.53
N ASN A 133 6.50 9.83 8.92
CA ASN A 133 5.17 10.17 9.41
C ASN A 133 4.15 9.10 9.01
N PHE A 134 3.03 9.05 9.73
CA PHE A 134 1.89 8.20 9.41
C PHE A 134 0.59 9.00 9.54
N GLU A 135 -0.25 8.93 8.52
CA GLU A 135 -1.55 9.58 8.47
C GLU A 135 -2.63 8.57 8.10
N HIS A 136 -3.77 8.67 8.76
CA HIS A 136 -4.96 7.88 8.48
C HIS A 136 -6.11 8.80 8.08
N TYR A 137 -6.74 8.50 6.95
CA TYR A 137 -7.89 9.22 6.42
C TYR A 137 -9.12 8.33 6.53
N PRO A 138 -9.94 8.50 7.60
CA PRO A 138 -11.11 7.66 7.85
C PRO A 138 -12.27 7.98 6.91
N GLN A 139 -12.22 9.12 6.24
CA GLN A 139 -13.23 9.58 5.30
C GLN A 139 -12.56 10.30 4.15
N LEU A 140 -12.86 9.90 2.93
CA LEU A 140 -12.39 10.56 1.72
C LEU A 140 -13.40 11.60 1.25
N PRO A 141 -12.95 12.69 0.57
CA PRO A 141 -13.84 13.63 -0.05
C PRO A 141 -14.68 12.93 -1.13
N GLU A 142 -15.98 13.21 -1.12
CA GLU A 142 -16.89 12.76 -2.16
C GLU A 142 -17.10 13.92 -3.15
N TRP A 143 -17.05 13.60 -4.43
CA TRP A 143 -17.35 14.55 -5.51
C TRP A 143 -18.77 14.28 -5.97
N SER A 144 -19.62 15.29 -5.96
CA SER A 144 -20.92 15.24 -6.63
C SER A 144 -20.72 15.72 -8.07
N ASP A 145 -21.25 14.95 -9.03
CA ASP A 145 -21.34 15.36 -10.44
C ASP A 145 -22.27 16.57 -10.61
#